data_4e73b9e41ecd67520728050e7957121c
#
_entry.id   4e73b9e41ecd67520728050e7957121c
#
_cell.length_a   1.000
_cell.length_b   1.000
_cell.length_c   1.000
_cell.angle_alpha   90.00
_cell.angle_beta   90.00
_cell.angle_gamma   90.00
#
_symmetry.space_group_name_H-M   'P 1'
#
loop_
_entity.id
_entity.type
_entity.pdbx_description
1 polymer ?
#
loop_
_entity_poly.entity_id
_entity_poly.type
_entity_poly.pdbx_seq_one_letter_code
_entity_poly.pdbx_strand_id
1 'polypeptide(L)'
;MNSRKSFSLKLKYQPLTSNRWKDFERLFGSNGACGGCWCMWWRLKRSQYEKQKGAGNKKAIKKIVSSGIVPGILAYEGTNPIGWCAIEPRESYALLENSRTLKRIDAEKVWSVVCFFVD
;
A
#
# COMPACT_ATOMS: atom_id res chain seq x y z
N MET A 1 8.65 5.22 33.62
CA MET A 1 8.14 5.24 32.83
C MET A 1 7.89 4.56 32.32
N ASN A 2 7.65 4.86 31.73
CA ASN A 2 7.19 3.81 31.30
C ASN A 2 6.89 3.82 29.87
N SER A 3 7.63 3.00 29.19
CA SER A 3 7.51 2.90 27.75
C SER A 3 6.11 2.54 27.31
N ARG A 4 5.31 2.00 28.19
CA ARG A 4 3.94 1.73 27.85
C ARG A 4 3.14 2.94 27.52
N LYS A 5 3.48 4.08 28.09
CA LYS A 5 2.80 5.31 27.76
C LYS A 5 3.02 5.69 26.32
N SER A 6 4.19 5.40 25.77
CA SER A 6 4.40 5.68 24.35
C SER A 6 3.56 4.79 23.47
N PHE A 7 3.30 3.57 23.90
CA PHE A 7 2.46 2.68 23.11
C PHE A 7 0.99 3.00 23.23
N SER A 8 0.61 3.75 24.24
CA SER A 8 -0.77 4.17 24.38
C SER A 8 -1.04 5.46 23.61
N LEU A 9 -0.03 6.02 22.95
CA LEU A 9 -0.25 7.12 22.04
C LEU A 9 -1.21 6.71 20.97
N LYS A 10 -2.13 7.60 20.72
CA LYS A 10 -3.16 7.30 19.74
C LYS A 10 -2.60 7.37 18.33
N LEU A 11 -2.72 6.29 17.64
CA LEU A 11 -2.47 6.26 16.20
C LEU A 11 -3.70 6.75 15.48
N LYS A 12 -3.48 7.47 14.41
CA LYS A 12 -4.55 7.88 13.52
C LYS A 12 -4.39 7.16 12.20
N TYR A 13 -5.51 6.82 11.58
CA TYR A 13 -5.51 6.10 10.33
C TYR A 13 -6.25 6.93 9.29
N GLN A 14 -5.62 7.13 8.14
CA GLN A 14 -6.20 7.96 7.09
C GLN A 14 -6.07 7.27 5.75
N PRO A 15 -7.10 7.35 4.90
CA PRO A 15 -7.00 6.81 3.56
C PRO A 15 -5.96 7.56 2.75
N LEU A 16 -5.26 6.86 1.88
CA LEU A 16 -4.31 7.49 0.98
C LEU A 16 -5.07 8.17 -0.15
N THR A 17 -5.23 9.47 -0.01
CA THR A 17 -5.80 10.34 -1.04
C THR A 17 -4.71 11.21 -1.60
N SER A 18 -5.01 11.96 -2.68
CA SER A 18 -4.02 12.81 -3.35
C SER A 18 -3.36 13.80 -2.39
N ASN A 19 -4.12 14.35 -1.45
CA ASN A 19 -3.56 15.31 -0.51
C ASN A 19 -2.65 14.70 0.55
N ARG A 20 -2.56 13.39 0.61
CA ARG A 20 -1.64 12.68 1.50
C ARG A 20 -0.50 11.98 0.76
N TRP A 21 -0.38 12.23 -0.54
CA TRP A 21 0.66 11.60 -1.34
C TRP A 21 2.06 11.84 -0.79
N LYS A 22 2.34 13.06 -0.35
CA LYS A 22 3.67 13.37 0.18
C LYS A 22 4.00 12.57 1.42
N ASP A 23 3.01 12.26 2.24
CA ASP A 23 3.21 11.42 3.42
C ASP A 23 3.53 9.99 3.03
N PHE A 24 2.82 9.47 2.05
CA PHE A 24 3.09 8.14 1.52
C PHE A 24 4.50 8.07 0.91
N GLU A 25 4.85 9.07 0.14
CA GLU A 25 6.17 9.17 -0.48
C GLU A 25 7.27 9.20 0.57
N ARG A 26 7.06 9.95 1.63
CA ARG A 26 8.02 10.05 2.73
C ARG A 26 8.17 8.73 3.47
N LEU A 27 7.06 8.05 3.73
CA LEU A 27 7.08 6.76 4.41
C LEU A 27 7.83 5.70 3.59
N PHE A 28 7.55 5.64 2.30
CA PHE A 28 8.17 4.65 1.43
C PHE A 28 9.64 4.95 1.13
N GLY A 29 10.01 6.22 1.18
CA GLY A 29 11.40 6.63 1.06
C GLY A 29 12.00 6.39 -0.31
N SER A 30 13.32 6.56 -0.40
CA SER A 30 14.02 6.40 -1.67
C SER A 30 14.01 4.97 -2.19
N ASN A 31 13.84 3.98 -1.31
CA ASN A 31 13.80 2.58 -1.70
C ASN A 31 12.40 2.08 -2.05
N GLY A 32 11.40 2.93 -1.96
CA GLY A 32 10.02 2.56 -2.26
C GLY A 32 9.52 1.40 -1.41
N ALA A 33 9.84 1.42 -0.13
CA ALA A 33 9.61 0.41 0.87
C ALA A 33 10.58 -0.76 0.69
N CYS A 34 10.30 -1.68 -0.18
CA CYS A 34 11.09 -2.88 -0.40
C CYS A 34 11.51 -2.96 -1.86
N GLY A 35 12.78 -2.64 -2.17
CA GLY A 35 13.30 -2.84 -3.51
C GLY A 35 12.55 -2.10 -4.62
N GLY A 36 11.99 -0.94 -4.32
CA GLY A 36 11.27 -0.16 -5.32
C GLY A 36 9.88 -0.68 -5.65
N CYS A 37 9.28 -1.45 -4.76
CA CYS A 37 7.98 -2.07 -5.05
C CYS A 37 6.82 -1.07 -5.09
N TRP A 38 6.87 -0.03 -4.26
CA TRP A 38 5.79 0.97 -4.16
C TRP A 38 4.41 0.34 -4.07
N CYS A 39 4.33 -0.85 -3.46
CA CYS A 39 3.10 -1.60 -3.28
C CYS A 39 2.43 -2.03 -4.59
N MET A 40 3.23 -2.25 -5.64
CA MET A 40 2.70 -2.62 -6.95
C MET A 40 2.82 -4.11 -7.27
N TRP A 41 3.42 -4.90 -6.37
CA TRP A 41 3.67 -6.33 -6.60
C TRP A 41 2.42 -7.10 -7.05
N TRP A 42 1.30 -6.91 -6.36
CA TRP A 42 0.08 -7.66 -6.63
C TRP A 42 -0.76 -7.05 -7.75
N ARG A 43 -0.39 -5.88 -8.25
CA ARG A 43 -1.17 -5.15 -9.24
C ARG A 43 -0.68 -5.35 -10.66
N LEU A 44 0.58 -5.74 -10.84
CA LEU A 44 1.22 -5.82 -12.14
C LEU A 44 1.64 -7.24 -12.47
N LYS A 45 1.68 -7.56 -13.76
CA LYS A 45 2.33 -8.79 -14.20
C LYS A 45 3.80 -8.72 -13.82
N ARG A 46 4.40 -9.88 -13.57
CA ARG A 46 5.77 -9.97 -13.09
C ARG A 46 6.75 -9.22 -14.01
N SER A 47 6.63 -9.42 -15.32
CA SER A 47 7.51 -8.75 -16.28
C SER A 47 7.35 -7.23 -16.25
N GLN A 48 6.14 -6.75 -16.12
CA GLN A 48 5.85 -5.33 -16.05
C GLN A 48 6.39 -4.74 -14.75
N TYR A 49 6.19 -5.44 -13.65
CA TYR A 49 6.71 -5.05 -12.35
C TYR A 49 8.23 -4.89 -12.38
N GLU A 50 8.93 -5.86 -12.96
CA GLU A 50 10.39 -5.82 -13.02
C GLU A 50 10.91 -4.65 -13.86
N LYS A 51 10.22 -4.34 -14.97
CA LYS A 51 10.58 -3.20 -15.80
C LYS A 51 10.36 -1.87 -15.12
N GLN A 52 9.42 -1.82 -14.20
CA GLN A 52 8.97 -0.57 -13.58
C GLN A 52 9.49 -0.36 -12.16
N LYS A 53 10.36 -1.24 -11.67
CA LYS A 53 10.89 -1.10 -10.33
C LYS A 53 11.37 0.32 -10.05
N GLY A 54 11.08 0.79 -8.83
CA GLY A 54 11.49 2.14 -8.43
C GLY A 54 10.57 3.19 -9.02
N ALA A 55 11.13 4.08 -9.82
CA ALA A 55 10.40 5.26 -10.32
C ALA A 55 9.15 4.90 -11.11
N GLY A 56 9.19 3.83 -11.88
CA GLY A 56 8.04 3.39 -12.66
C GLY A 56 6.89 2.93 -11.78
N ASN A 57 7.18 2.13 -10.77
CA ASN A 57 6.17 1.68 -9.82
C ASN A 57 5.62 2.84 -9.00
N LYS A 58 6.48 3.77 -8.60
CA LYS A 58 6.06 4.97 -7.89
C LYS A 58 5.07 5.77 -8.73
N LYS A 59 5.38 5.96 -10.01
CA LYS A 59 4.52 6.68 -10.93
C LYS A 59 3.18 5.97 -11.11
N ALA A 60 3.22 4.64 -11.16
CA ALA A 60 2.01 3.84 -11.34
C ALA A 60 1.05 3.99 -10.15
N ILE A 61 1.55 3.89 -8.92
CA ILE A 61 0.67 4.05 -7.76
C ILE A 61 0.20 5.50 -7.62
N LYS A 62 1.04 6.46 -7.97
CA LYS A 62 0.63 7.86 -7.96
C LYS A 62 -0.53 8.11 -8.91
N LYS A 63 -0.50 7.47 -10.07
CA LYS A 63 -1.59 7.58 -11.03
C LYS A 63 -2.89 7.02 -10.47
N ILE A 64 -2.83 5.89 -9.77
CA ILE A 64 -3.99 5.31 -9.12
C ILE A 64 -4.60 6.30 -8.12
N VAL A 65 -3.77 6.86 -7.26
CA VAL A 65 -4.21 7.82 -6.25
C VAL A 65 -4.80 9.07 -6.89
N SER A 66 -4.15 9.57 -7.94
CA SER A 66 -4.61 10.77 -8.65
C SER A 66 -5.94 10.57 -9.35
N SER A 67 -6.29 9.33 -9.66
CA SER A 67 -7.57 9.01 -10.29
C SER A 67 -8.72 8.96 -9.28
N GLY A 68 -8.46 9.13 -8.01
CA GLY A 68 -9.47 9.09 -6.96
C GLY A 68 -9.65 7.73 -6.29
N ILE A 69 -8.88 6.75 -6.70
CA ILE A 69 -8.89 5.43 -6.05
C ILE A 69 -8.06 5.52 -4.78
N VAL A 70 -8.56 4.89 -3.71
CA VAL A 70 -7.85 4.82 -2.43
C VAL A 70 -7.24 3.43 -2.30
N PRO A 71 -5.92 3.29 -2.52
CA PRO A 71 -5.30 1.96 -2.53
C PRO A 71 -4.97 1.41 -1.14
N GLY A 72 -5.17 2.20 -0.10
CA GLY A 72 -4.88 1.74 1.25
C GLY A 72 -4.95 2.84 2.27
N ILE A 73 -4.44 2.53 3.45
CA ILE A 73 -4.54 3.36 4.64
C ILE A 73 -3.15 3.64 5.20
N LEU A 74 -2.92 4.90 5.55
CA LEU A 74 -1.72 5.31 6.27
C LEU A 74 -2.00 5.36 7.75
N ALA A 75 -1.04 4.94 8.55
CA ALA A 75 -1.07 5.09 9.99
C ALA A 75 -0.12 6.20 10.39
N TYR A 76 -0.57 7.05 11.30
CA TYR A 76 0.16 8.21 11.75
C TYR A 76 0.36 8.19 13.25
N GLU A 77 1.55 8.61 13.65
CA GLU A 77 1.81 9.01 15.04
C GLU A 77 1.92 10.54 15.01
N GLY A 78 0.89 11.22 15.49
CA GLY A 78 0.79 12.67 15.30
C GLY A 78 0.67 13.00 13.83
N THR A 79 1.62 13.76 13.30
CA THR A 79 1.67 14.10 11.89
C THR A 79 2.66 13.24 11.10
N ASN A 80 3.26 12.26 11.77
CA ASN A 80 4.31 11.45 11.19
C ASN A 80 3.75 10.14 10.66
N PRO A 81 3.83 9.87 9.34
CA PRO A 81 3.37 8.60 8.80
C PRO A 81 4.35 7.49 9.20
N ILE A 82 3.83 6.44 9.82
CA ILE A 82 4.66 5.35 10.32
C ILE A 82 4.28 3.99 9.76
N GLY A 83 3.15 3.88 9.10
CA GLY A 83 2.72 2.58 8.58
C GLY A 83 1.80 2.69 7.40
N TRP A 84 1.71 1.60 6.68
CA TRP A 84 0.91 1.47 5.47
C TRP A 84 0.23 0.11 5.42
N CYS A 85 -1.01 0.10 5.00
CA CYS A 85 -1.75 -1.14 4.75
C CYS A 85 -2.46 -1.01 3.41
N ALA A 86 -2.09 -1.87 2.46
CA ALA A 86 -2.76 -1.91 1.17
C ALA A 86 -4.04 -2.74 1.31
N ILE A 87 -5.17 -2.13 1.05
CA ILE A 87 -6.46 -2.79 1.12
C ILE A 87 -7.37 -2.27 0.01
N GLU A 88 -7.86 -3.16 -0.81
CA GLU A 88 -8.82 -2.87 -1.86
C GLU A 88 -9.62 -4.13 -2.17
N PRO A 89 -10.70 -4.03 -2.95
CA PRO A 89 -11.35 -5.23 -3.46
C PRO A 89 -10.33 -6.11 -4.19
N ARG A 90 -10.49 -7.41 -4.05
CA ARG A 90 -9.57 -8.39 -4.63
C ARG A 90 -9.33 -8.15 -6.13
N GLU A 91 -10.35 -7.70 -6.85
CA GLU A 91 -10.27 -7.46 -8.29
C GLU A 91 -9.23 -6.41 -8.66
N SER A 92 -8.87 -5.53 -7.72
CA SER A 92 -7.85 -4.51 -7.96
C SER A 92 -6.44 -5.08 -8.07
N TYR A 93 -6.26 -6.32 -7.66
CA TYR A 93 -4.95 -6.97 -7.62
C TYR A 93 -4.88 -8.06 -8.68
N ALA A 94 -4.47 -7.69 -9.89
CA ALA A 94 -4.47 -8.61 -11.02
C ALA A 94 -3.66 -9.87 -10.75
N LEU A 95 -2.52 -9.75 -10.09
CA LEU A 95 -1.68 -10.90 -9.81
C LEU A 95 -2.35 -11.85 -8.83
N LEU A 96 -3.06 -11.32 -7.85
CA LEU A 96 -3.81 -12.13 -6.89
C LEU A 96 -5.00 -12.81 -7.56
N GLU A 97 -5.73 -12.07 -8.37
CA GLU A 97 -6.92 -12.58 -9.03
C GLU A 97 -6.58 -13.73 -10.00
N ASN A 98 -5.41 -13.69 -10.60
CA ASN A 98 -4.95 -14.70 -11.55
C ASN A 98 -4.05 -15.75 -10.90
N SER A 99 -3.91 -15.75 -9.58
CA SER A 99 -3.06 -16.70 -8.88
C SER A 99 -3.66 -18.10 -8.90
N ARG A 100 -2.84 -19.09 -9.22
CA ARG A 100 -3.26 -20.50 -9.17
C ARG A 100 -3.32 -21.03 -7.74
N THR A 101 -2.48 -20.50 -6.88
CA THR A 101 -2.38 -20.96 -5.49
C THR A 101 -3.32 -20.23 -4.55
N LEU A 102 -3.75 -19.03 -4.93
CA LEU A 102 -4.61 -18.19 -4.10
C LEU A 102 -5.97 -17.97 -4.78
N LYS A 103 -6.51 -19.04 -5.37
CA LYS A 103 -7.79 -18.95 -6.06
C LYS A 103 -8.91 -18.56 -5.12
N ARG A 104 -9.91 -17.90 -5.71
CA ARG A 104 -11.16 -17.65 -4.99
C ARG A 104 -11.82 -18.96 -4.63
N ILE A 105 -12.41 -18.97 -3.46
CA ILE A 105 -13.21 -20.11 -3.00
C ILE A 105 -14.62 -20.02 -3.59
N ASP A 106 -15.10 -18.80 -3.80
CA ASP A 106 -16.44 -18.54 -4.32
C ASP A 106 -16.47 -17.21 -5.07
N ALA A 107 -17.64 -16.79 -5.50
CA ALA A 107 -17.82 -15.56 -6.26
C ALA A 107 -18.11 -14.34 -5.37
N GLU A 108 -18.05 -14.48 -4.04
CA GLU A 108 -18.31 -13.37 -3.14
C GLU A 108 -17.28 -12.28 -3.33
N LYS A 109 -17.74 -11.03 -3.23
CA LYS A 109 -16.84 -9.88 -3.27
C LYS A 109 -16.14 -9.77 -1.93
N VAL A 110 -14.81 -9.66 -1.96
CA VAL A 110 -14.02 -9.55 -0.76
C VAL A 110 -13.03 -8.42 -0.89
N TRP A 111 -12.69 -7.83 0.25
CA TRP A 111 -11.57 -6.90 0.35
C TRP A 111 -10.34 -7.71 0.71
N SER A 112 -9.25 -7.38 0.06
CA SER A 112 -7.99 -8.10 0.30
C SER A 112 -6.94 -7.16 0.84
N VAL A 113 -6.27 -7.60 1.89
CA VAL A 113 -5.12 -6.91 2.46
C VAL A 113 -3.89 -7.66 1.96
N VAL A 114 -3.09 -7.02 1.13
CA VAL A 114 -1.99 -7.70 0.45
C VAL A 114 -0.61 -7.23 0.90
N CYS A 115 -0.53 -6.15 1.64
CA CYS A 115 0.76 -5.58 2.01
C CYS A 115 0.66 -4.75 3.27
N PHE A 116 1.63 -4.93 4.16
CA PHE A 116 1.85 -4.04 5.29
C PHE A 116 3.29 -3.54 5.21
N PHE A 117 3.48 -2.29 5.56
CA PHE A 117 4.81 -1.72 5.69
C PHE A 117 4.83 -0.83 6.91
N VAL A 118 5.81 -1.03 7.78
CA VAL A 118 5.97 -0.23 9.00
C VAL A 118 7.42 0.25 9.05
N ASP A 119 7.57 1.54 9.25
CA ASP A 119 8.89 2.14 9.37
C ASP A 119 9.42 1.98 10.80
#